data_d089fd49837a6b0752f6bbb2139dfaba
#
_entry.id   d089fd49837a6b0752f6bbb2139dfaba
#
_cell.length_a   1.000
_cell.length_b   1.000
_cell.length_c   1.000
_cell.angle_alpha   90.00
_cell.angle_beta   90.00
_cell.angle_gamma   90.00
#
_symmetry.space_group_name_H-M   'P 1'
#
loop_
_entity.id
_entity.type
_entity.pdbx_description
1 polymer ?
#
loop_
_entity_poly.entity_id
_entity_poly.type
_entity_poly.pdbx_seq_one_letter_code
_entity_poly.pdbx_strand_id
1 'polypeptide(L)'
;ICEKDIKTTFNSSDVSPLSQLKRFEFQNPMWYFGRSAVNNAIHTIDNAFYGFKELAGCKIFLKPYQLKTVMRCLSEPSCRYMIADEVGLGKTIEAASVLKVYLSDKKNKKVLVCVPDALVEQWKTELAFKFSLFNGDNLSGNNIKITPMSQITMTNKKYDFIIILFPL
;
A
#
# COMPACT_ATOMS: atom_id res chain seq x y z
N ILE A 1 18.51 13.48 -15.75
CA ILE A 1 19.93 13.70 -15.39
C ILE A 1 20.57 12.32 -15.38
N CYS A 2 21.52 12.06 -16.29
CA CYS A 2 22.18 10.78 -16.43
C CYS A 2 23.15 10.56 -15.25
N GLU A 3 23.32 9.32 -14.80
CA GLU A 3 24.24 8.95 -13.70
C GLU A 3 25.71 9.43 -13.99
N LYS A 4 26.05 9.58 -15.27
CA LYS A 4 27.29 10.14 -15.75
C LYS A 4 27.47 11.63 -15.42
N ASP A 5 26.37 12.40 -15.48
CA ASP A 5 26.41 13.84 -15.22
C ASP A 5 26.56 14.14 -13.73
N ILE A 6 26.04 13.24 -12.88
CA ILE A 6 26.22 13.32 -11.43
C ILE A 6 27.69 13.04 -11.05
N LYS A 7 28.34 12.08 -11.70
CA LYS A 7 29.76 11.75 -11.45
C LYS A 7 30.74 12.83 -11.93
N THR A 8 30.40 13.58 -12.96
CA THR A 8 31.23 14.69 -13.45
C THR A 8 31.07 15.98 -12.64
N THR A 9 29.91 16.18 -12.02
CA THR A 9 29.62 17.35 -11.19
C THR A 9 30.12 17.19 -9.76
N PHE A 10 30.23 15.96 -9.28
CA PHE A 10 30.78 15.61 -7.97
C PHE A 10 32.00 14.71 -8.17
N ASN A 11 33.15 15.31 -8.31
CA ASN A 11 34.42 14.62 -8.21
C ASN A 11 34.58 14.14 -6.75
N SER A 12 34.03 12.94 -6.49
CA SER A 12 33.97 12.36 -5.14
C SER A 12 35.33 11.89 -4.60
N SER A 13 36.40 12.01 -5.42
CA SER A 13 37.71 11.51 -5.05
C SER A 13 38.46 12.37 -4.04
N ASP A 14 38.14 13.67 -3.92
CA ASP A 14 38.99 14.55 -3.16
C ASP A 14 38.37 15.21 -1.93
N VAL A 15 37.10 14.94 -1.62
CA VAL A 15 36.43 15.65 -0.52
C VAL A 15 35.74 14.66 0.43
N SER A 16 36.49 14.26 1.44
CA SER A 16 35.92 13.53 2.57
C SER A 16 34.83 14.40 3.23
N PRO A 17 33.63 13.84 3.56
CA PRO A 17 32.60 14.56 4.29
C PRO A 17 33.08 15.19 5.59
N LEU A 18 34.07 14.57 6.24
CA LEU A 18 34.74 15.10 7.43
C LEU A 18 35.59 16.33 7.15
N SER A 19 36.21 16.44 5.95
CA SER A 19 36.97 17.61 5.59
C SER A 19 36.10 18.83 5.29
N GLN A 20 34.90 18.61 4.71
CA GLN A 20 33.89 19.66 4.50
C GLN A 20 33.34 20.18 5.82
N LEU A 21 33.03 19.29 6.78
CA LEU A 21 32.62 19.66 8.12
C LEU A 21 33.69 20.48 8.85
N LYS A 22 34.97 20.10 8.72
CA LYS A 22 36.08 20.85 9.33
C LYS A 22 36.28 22.24 8.72
N ARG A 23 35.90 22.44 7.44
CA ARG A 23 35.96 23.73 6.75
C ARG A 23 34.70 24.57 6.91
N PHE A 24 33.69 24.09 7.63
CA PHE A 24 32.37 24.71 7.77
C PHE A 24 31.68 24.98 6.41
N GLU A 25 31.97 24.13 5.42
CA GLU A 25 31.34 24.20 4.09
C GLU A 25 29.99 23.43 4.15
N PHE A 26 28.95 24.16 4.55
CA PHE A 26 27.60 23.60 4.58
C PHE A 26 26.91 23.81 3.23
N GLN A 27 26.16 22.81 2.80
CA GLN A 27 25.33 22.95 1.61
C GLN A 27 24.25 24.01 1.83
N ASN A 28 23.97 24.78 0.78
CA ASN A 28 22.87 25.74 0.81
C ASN A 28 21.57 25.05 1.23
N PRO A 29 20.80 25.57 2.20
CA PRO A 29 19.53 25.01 2.63
C PRO A 29 18.54 24.70 1.49
N MET A 30 18.53 25.54 0.43
CA MET A 30 17.70 25.32 -0.75
C MET A 30 18.03 23.98 -1.46
N TRP A 31 19.29 23.58 -1.48
CA TRP A 31 19.70 22.29 -2.01
C TRP A 31 19.19 21.11 -1.17
N TYR A 32 19.19 21.27 0.14
CA TYR A 32 18.65 20.26 1.03
C TYR A 32 17.14 20.08 0.83
N PHE A 33 16.38 21.17 0.76
CA PHE A 33 14.95 21.13 0.51
C PHE A 33 14.63 20.57 -0.89
N GLY A 34 15.35 20.99 -1.92
CA GLY A 34 15.19 20.48 -3.28
C GLY A 34 15.43 18.96 -3.35
N ARG A 35 16.51 18.48 -2.75
CA ARG A 35 16.84 17.05 -2.70
C ARG A 35 15.82 16.26 -1.89
N SER A 36 15.37 16.78 -0.76
CA SER A 36 14.33 16.16 0.05
C SER A 36 13.01 16.05 -0.70
N ALA A 37 12.62 17.11 -1.43
CA ALA A 37 11.41 17.10 -2.25
C ALA A 37 11.51 16.07 -3.39
N VAL A 38 12.65 15.98 -4.07
CA VAL A 38 12.91 14.99 -5.13
C VAL A 38 12.88 13.57 -4.55
N ASN A 39 13.55 13.31 -3.43
CA ASN A 39 13.53 12.00 -2.79
C ASN A 39 12.11 11.60 -2.35
N ASN A 40 11.34 12.51 -1.78
CA ASN A 40 9.96 12.25 -1.41
C ASN A 40 9.09 11.95 -2.64
N ALA A 41 9.31 12.67 -3.76
CA ALA A 41 8.62 12.39 -5.02
C ALA A 41 9.00 11.01 -5.57
N ILE A 42 10.28 10.64 -5.57
CA ILE A 42 10.75 9.31 -5.98
C ILE A 42 10.13 8.23 -5.10
N HIS A 43 10.18 8.37 -3.78
CA HIS A 43 9.56 7.41 -2.87
C HIS A 43 8.05 7.28 -3.09
N THR A 44 7.36 8.38 -3.38
CA THR A 44 5.93 8.36 -3.68
C THR A 44 5.65 7.61 -4.99
N ILE A 45 6.48 7.83 -6.01
CA ILE A 45 6.40 7.14 -7.31
C ILE A 45 6.72 5.65 -7.14
N ASP A 46 7.79 5.32 -6.44
CA ASP A 46 8.18 3.92 -6.18
C ASP A 46 7.09 3.18 -5.41
N ASN A 47 6.54 3.76 -4.36
CA ASN A 47 5.44 3.16 -3.60
C ASN A 47 4.18 2.97 -4.47
N ALA A 48 3.87 3.95 -5.34
CA ALA A 48 2.77 3.83 -6.28
C ALA A 48 3.04 2.73 -7.33
N PHE A 49 4.26 2.62 -7.85
CA PHE A 49 4.66 1.57 -8.80
C PHE A 49 4.61 0.18 -8.18
N TYR A 50 5.05 0.00 -6.94
CA TYR A 50 4.95 -1.29 -6.24
C TYR A 50 3.50 -1.73 -6.10
N GLY A 51 2.61 -0.81 -5.70
CA GLY A 51 1.18 -1.10 -5.61
C GLY A 51 0.56 -1.50 -6.95
N PHE A 52 0.93 -0.83 -8.02
CA PHE A 52 0.44 -1.13 -9.38
C PHE A 52 0.93 -2.46 -9.92
N LYS A 53 2.18 -2.82 -9.67
CA LYS A 53 2.75 -4.10 -10.08
C LYS A 53 1.95 -5.28 -9.53
N GLU A 54 1.56 -5.20 -8.27
CA GLU A 54 0.79 -6.25 -7.62
C GLU A 54 -0.66 -6.32 -8.12
N LEU A 55 -1.22 -5.19 -8.52
CA LEU A 55 -2.56 -5.11 -9.08
C LEU A 55 -2.60 -5.47 -10.57
N ALA A 56 -1.49 -5.35 -11.30
CA ALA A 56 -1.42 -5.68 -12.73
C ALA A 56 -1.73 -7.17 -13.02
N GLY A 57 -1.49 -8.06 -12.05
CA GLY A 57 -1.87 -9.47 -12.15
C GLY A 57 -3.31 -9.79 -11.75
N CYS A 58 -4.09 -8.81 -11.31
CA CYS A 58 -5.46 -9.00 -10.87
C CYS A 58 -6.44 -8.88 -12.04
N LYS A 59 -7.55 -9.63 -11.97
CA LYS A 59 -8.63 -9.57 -12.97
C LYS A 59 -9.59 -8.43 -12.67
N ILE A 60 -9.07 -7.21 -12.59
CA ILE A 60 -9.82 -6.00 -12.28
C ILE A 60 -9.48 -4.89 -13.26
N PHE A 61 -10.42 -3.98 -13.45
CA PHE A 61 -10.21 -2.72 -14.13
C PHE A 61 -10.46 -1.58 -13.13
N LEU A 62 -9.40 -0.91 -12.70
CA LEU A 62 -9.52 0.22 -11.78
C LEU A 62 -9.87 1.50 -12.53
N LYS A 63 -10.92 2.15 -12.10
CA LYS A 63 -11.27 3.49 -12.56
C LYS A 63 -10.36 4.54 -11.90
N PRO A 64 -10.15 5.71 -12.53
CA PRO A 64 -9.23 6.72 -11.99
C PRO A 64 -9.53 7.16 -10.56
N TYR A 65 -10.81 7.26 -10.17
CA TYR A 65 -11.18 7.62 -8.80
C TYR A 65 -10.85 6.51 -7.79
N GLN A 66 -11.09 5.24 -8.14
CA GLN A 66 -10.72 4.09 -7.30
C GLN A 66 -9.21 4.05 -7.09
N LEU A 67 -8.46 4.29 -8.15
CA LEU A 67 -7.01 4.35 -8.09
C LEU A 67 -6.54 5.43 -7.12
N LYS A 68 -7.15 6.63 -7.18
CA LYS A 68 -6.84 7.74 -6.27
C LYS A 68 -7.09 7.35 -4.80
N THR A 69 -8.20 6.65 -4.52
CA THR A 69 -8.54 6.14 -3.19
C THR A 69 -7.48 5.14 -2.70
N VAL A 70 -7.13 4.15 -3.54
CA VAL A 70 -6.11 3.14 -3.22
C VAL A 70 -4.75 3.79 -2.94
N MET A 71 -4.30 4.71 -3.80
CA MET A 71 -3.04 5.43 -3.60
C MET A 71 -3.03 6.20 -2.29
N ARG A 72 -4.12 6.89 -1.97
CA ARG A 72 -4.25 7.63 -0.71
C ARG A 72 -4.15 6.71 0.50
N CYS A 73 -4.81 5.56 0.47
CA CYS A 73 -4.74 4.58 1.56
C CYS A 73 -3.33 4.00 1.75
N LEU A 74 -2.54 3.88 0.68
CA LEU A 74 -1.20 3.29 0.71
C LEU A 74 -0.10 4.32 1.00
N SER A 75 -0.37 5.62 0.83
CA SER A 75 0.63 6.68 1.03
C SER A 75 0.97 6.94 2.49
N GLU A 76 0.14 6.52 3.44
CA GLU A 76 0.37 6.75 4.86
C GLU A 76 0.83 5.47 5.57
N PRO A 77 1.74 5.58 6.54
CA PRO A 77 2.25 4.43 7.31
C PRO A 77 1.16 3.69 8.08
N SER A 78 0.10 4.39 8.48
CA SER A 78 -1.06 3.80 9.16
C SER A 78 -2.33 4.10 8.38
N CYS A 79 -2.84 3.08 7.67
CA CYS A 79 -4.08 3.19 6.92
C CYS A 79 -5.29 3.12 7.86
N ARG A 80 -5.95 4.25 8.08
CA ARG A 80 -7.22 4.36 8.83
C ARG A 80 -8.20 5.21 8.03
N TYR A 81 -8.84 4.59 7.05
CA TYR A 81 -9.72 5.29 6.13
C TYR A 81 -11.12 4.71 6.14
N MET A 82 -12.11 5.57 5.94
CA MET A 82 -13.47 5.20 5.62
C MET A 82 -13.71 5.49 4.15
N ILE A 83 -14.07 4.44 3.39
CA ILE A 83 -14.47 4.55 1.98
C ILE A 83 -15.98 4.68 1.96
N ALA A 84 -16.49 5.89 1.70
CA ALA A 84 -17.90 6.25 1.81
C ALA A 84 -18.52 6.62 0.44
N ASP A 85 -18.11 5.94 -0.60
CA ASP A 85 -18.66 6.15 -1.96
C ASP A 85 -20.08 5.60 -2.06
N GLU A 86 -20.81 6.00 -3.12
CA GLU A 86 -22.15 5.49 -3.42
C GLU A 86 -22.15 3.97 -3.67
N VAL A 87 -23.31 3.36 -3.52
CA VAL A 87 -23.50 1.92 -3.81
C VAL A 87 -23.22 1.67 -5.31
N GLY A 88 -22.49 0.60 -5.59
CA GLY A 88 -22.15 0.22 -6.98
C GLY A 88 -20.87 0.84 -7.52
N LEU A 89 -20.24 1.80 -6.85
CA LEU A 89 -18.97 2.40 -7.30
C LEU A 89 -17.73 1.54 -7.09
N GLY A 90 -17.90 0.36 -6.48
CA GLY A 90 -16.82 -0.63 -6.35
C GLY A 90 -15.95 -0.50 -5.11
N LYS A 91 -16.53 -0.08 -3.97
CA LYS A 91 -15.84 -0.05 -2.67
C LYS A 91 -15.10 -1.33 -2.33
N THR A 92 -15.69 -2.48 -2.67
CA THR A 92 -15.06 -3.81 -2.51
C THR A 92 -13.76 -3.92 -3.30
N ILE A 93 -13.75 -3.40 -4.53
CA ILE A 93 -12.56 -3.41 -5.40
C ILE A 93 -11.46 -2.52 -4.79
N GLU A 94 -11.81 -1.35 -4.28
CA GLU A 94 -10.85 -0.44 -3.62
C GLU A 94 -10.25 -1.07 -2.38
N ALA A 95 -11.10 -1.57 -1.46
CA ALA A 95 -10.64 -2.20 -0.23
C ALA A 95 -9.80 -3.46 -0.49
N ALA A 96 -10.20 -4.30 -1.44
CA ALA A 96 -9.46 -5.50 -1.82
C ALA A 96 -8.14 -5.15 -2.54
N SER A 97 -8.08 -4.06 -3.31
CA SER A 97 -6.85 -3.56 -3.92
C SER A 97 -5.84 -3.11 -2.88
N VAL A 98 -6.28 -2.33 -1.87
CA VAL A 98 -5.44 -1.94 -0.74
C VAL A 98 -4.92 -3.17 0.00
N LEU A 99 -5.79 -4.15 0.26
CA LEU A 99 -5.42 -5.41 0.91
C LEU A 99 -4.37 -6.19 0.09
N LYS A 100 -4.55 -6.30 -1.22
CA LYS A 100 -3.63 -7.01 -2.11
C LYS A 100 -2.23 -6.40 -2.06
N VAL A 101 -2.13 -5.09 -2.18
CA VAL A 101 -0.84 -4.37 -2.08
C VAL A 101 -0.25 -4.51 -0.67
N TYR A 102 -1.06 -4.38 0.37
CA TYR A 102 -0.58 -4.54 1.75
C TYR A 102 0.02 -5.92 2.01
N LEU A 103 -0.54 -6.96 1.43
CA LEU A 103 -0.08 -8.34 1.62
C LEU A 103 1.11 -8.71 0.75
N SER A 104 1.39 -7.98 -0.34
CA SER A 104 2.49 -8.28 -1.26
C SER A 104 3.86 -8.16 -0.61
N ASP A 105 4.05 -7.14 0.22
CA ASP A 105 5.32 -6.86 0.88
C ASP A 105 5.51 -7.62 2.22
N LYS A 106 4.46 -8.31 2.69
CA LYS A 106 4.46 -8.81 4.07
C LYS A 106 3.99 -10.26 4.12
N LYS A 107 4.90 -11.14 4.55
CA LYS A 107 4.57 -12.55 4.82
C LYS A 107 3.99 -12.73 6.23
N ASN A 108 3.14 -13.73 6.41
CA ASN A 108 2.57 -14.14 7.71
C ASN A 108 1.70 -13.07 8.41
N LYS A 109 1.02 -12.23 7.64
CA LYS A 109 0.11 -11.23 8.19
C LYS A 109 -1.29 -11.81 8.46
N LYS A 110 -1.88 -11.37 9.58
CA LYS A 110 -3.24 -11.74 9.98
C LYS A 110 -4.21 -10.64 9.56
N VAL A 111 -5.14 -10.98 8.71
CA VAL A 111 -6.16 -10.07 8.18
C VAL A 111 -7.53 -10.51 8.63
N LEU A 112 -8.33 -9.56 9.09
CA LEU A 112 -9.74 -9.78 9.39
C LEU A 112 -10.60 -8.95 8.42
N VAL A 113 -11.55 -9.60 7.78
CA VAL A 113 -12.56 -8.96 6.95
C VAL A 113 -13.92 -9.24 7.57
N CYS A 114 -14.56 -8.19 8.09
CA CYS A 114 -15.88 -8.27 8.72
C CYS A 114 -16.92 -7.74 7.73
N VAL A 115 -17.85 -8.59 7.35
CA VAL A 115 -18.86 -8.26 6.36
C VAL A 115 -20.26 -8.69 6.83
N PRO A 116 -21.33 -8.06 6.32
CA PRO A 116 -22.67 -8.57 6.51
C PRO A 116 -22.78 -10.05 6.08
N ASP A 117 -23.57 -10.83 6.80
CA ASP A 117 -23.66 -12.28 6.62
C ASP A 117 -23.95 -12.70 5.16
N ALA A 118 -24.82 -11.97 4.48
CA ALA A 118 -25.16 -12.21 3.08
C ALA A 118 -24.00 -11.99 2.10
N LEU A 119 -22.97 -11.25 2.49
CA LEU A 119 -21.85 -10.88 1.61
C LEU A 119 -20.61 -11.73 1.80
N VAL A 120 -20.60 -12.66 2.75
CA VAL A 120 -19.43 -13.50 3.07
C VAL A 120 -18.95 -14.30 1.86
N GLU A 121 -19.83 -15.00 1.19
CA GLU A 121 -19.49 -15.83 0.03
C GLU A 121 -19.10 -14.99 -1.19
N GLN A 122 -19.76 -13.86 -1.37
CA GLN A 122 -19.37 -12.91 -2.42
C GLN A 122 -17.94 -12.42 -2.20
N TRP A 123 -17.56 -12.01 -1.00
CA TRP A 123 -16.23 -11.55 -0.68
C TRP A 123 -15.16 -12.64 -0.87
N LYS A 124 -15.45 -13.87 -0.44
CA LYS A 124 -14.55 -15.01 -0.70
C LYS A 124 -14.31 -15.20 -2.19
N THR A 125 -15.38 -15.21 -2.96
CA THR A 125 -15.32 -15.40 -4.42
C THR A 125 -14.56 -14.26 -5.10
N GLU A 126 -14.83 -13.00 -4.74
CA GLU A 126 -14.16 -11.85 -5.31
C GLU A 126 -12.66 -11.80 -5.00
N LEU A 127 -12.28 -12.05 -3.74
CA LEU A 127 -10.89 -12.11 -3.34
C LEU A 127 -10.14 -13.25 -4.01
N ALA A 128 -10.77 -14.42 -4.15
CA ALA A 128 -10.17 -15.55 -4.85
C ALA A 128 -10.02 -15.29 -6.34
N PHE A 129 -11.11 -14.94 -7.01
CA PHE A 129 -11.15 -14.88 -8.48
C PHE A 129 -10.51 -13.62 -9.05
N LYS A 130 -10.80 -12.44 -8.45
CA LYS A 130 -10.30 -11.16 -8.98
C LYS A 130 -8.89 -10.84 -8.53
N PHE A 131 -8.55 -11.17 -7.28
CA PHE A 131 -7.29 -10.78 -6.66
C PHE A 131 -6.30 -11.92 -6.45
N SER A 132 -6.72 -13.17 -6.71
CA SER A 132 -5.89 -14.37 -6.48
C SER A 132 -5.33 -14.43 -5.05
N LEU A 133 -6.13 -14.00 -4.06
CA LEU A 133 -5.76 -13.99 -2.65
C LEU A 133 -6.06 -15.30 -1.94
N PHE A 134 -6.91 -16.14 -2.55
CA PHE A 134 -7.22 -17.49 -2.11
C PHE A 134 -6.85 -18.46 -3.22
N ASN A 135 -5.76 -19.18 -3.09
CA ASN A 135 -5.38 -20.28 -3.99
C ASN A 135 -5.59 -21.59 -3.24
N GLY A 136 -6.80 -22.14 -3.35
CA GLY A 136 -7.16 -23.38 -2.66
C GLY A 136 -7.14 -23.25 -1.14
N ASP A 137 -7.10 -24.37 -0.42
CA ASP A 137 -7.13 -24.41 1.04
C ASP A 137 -5.88 -23.84 1.75
N ASN A 138 -4.86 -23.46 1.00
CA ASN A 138 -3.63 -22.84 1.52
C ASN A 138 -3.46 -21.43 1.00
N LEU A 139 -3.93 -20.48 1.77
CA LEU A 139 -3.55 -19.08 1.69
C LEU A 139 -2.03 -18.97 1.69
N SER A 140 -1.44 -18.33 0.69
CA SER A 140 -0.01 -18.10 0.53
C SER A 140 0.63 -17.45 1.78
N GLY A 141 0.72 -18.19 2.89
CA GLY A 141 1.32 -17.77 4.16
C GLY A 141 0.62 -16.64 4.92
N ASN A 142 -0.39 -15.99 4.33
CA ASN A 142 -1.16 -14.92 4.98
C ASN A 142 -2.52 -15.45 5.42
N ASN A 143 -2.87 -15.19 6.68
CA ASN A 143 -4.12 -15.63 7.29
C ASN A 143 -5.20 -14.56 7.07
N ILE A 144 -6.01 -14.71 6.01
CA ILE A 144 -7.17 -13.84 5.78
C ILE A 144 -8.41 -14.56 6.35
N LYS A 145 -8.99 -14.01 7.40
CA LYS A 145 -10.23 -14.50 7.98
C LYS A 145 -11.39 -13.60 7.56
N ILE A 146 -12.37 -14.16 6.85
CA ILE A 146 -13.63 -13.47 6.56
C ILE A 146 -14.64 -13.94 7.60
N THR A 147 -15.23 -13.01 8.32
CA THR A 147 -16.15 -13.29 9.42
C THR A 147 -17.45 -12.50 9.21
N PRO A 148 -18.62 -13.17 9.31
CA PRO A 148 -19.88 -12.46 9.29
C PRO A 148 -20.01 -11.54 10.52
N MET A 149 -20.68 -10.41 10.36
CA MET A 149 -20.86 -9.46 11.46
C MET A 149 -21.59 -10.06 12.68
N SER A 150 -22.52 -10.96 12.45
CA SER A 150 -23.26 -11.67 13.51
C SER A 150 -22.34 -12.51 14.42
N GLN A 151 -21.17 -12.91 13.93
CA GLN A 151 -20.23 -13.79 14.64
C GLN A 151 -18.98 -13.07 15.16
N ILE A 152 -18.97 -11.74 15.12
CA ILE A 152 -17.87 -10.97 15.69
C ILE A 152 -17.94 -11.07 17.21
N THR A 153 -17.10 -11.93 17.78
CA THR A 153 -16.82 -11.91 19.21
C THR A 153 -15.58 -11.10 19.46
N MET A 154 -15.55 -10.32 20.55
CA MET A 154 -14.36 -9.61 21.04
C MET A 154 -13.29 -10.64 21.38
N THR A 155 -12.55 -11.10 20.39
CA THR A 155 -11.43 -12.00 20.60
C THR A 155 -10.15 -11.17 20.80
N ASN A 156 -9.35 -11.54 21.81
CA ASN A 156 -8.03 -10.94 22.06
C ASN A 156 -6.98 -11.24 20.94
N LYS A 157 -7.44 -11.63 19.76
CA LYS A 157 -6.55 -11.92 18.62
C LYS A 157 -6.14 -10.61 17.98
N LYS A 158 -4.85 -10.36 17.95
CA LYS A 158 -4.28 -9.23 17.20
C LYS A 158 -4.32 -9.53 15.70
N TYR A 159 -4.91 -8.62 14.94
CA TYR A 159 -4.87 -8.60 13.48
C TYR A 159 -3.97 -7.44 13.04
N ASP A 160 -3.23 -7.65 11.96
CA ASP A 160 -2.35 -6.63 11.39
C ASP A 160 -3.13 -5.67 10.47
N PHE A 161 -4.23 -6.17 9.88
CA PHE A 161 -5.10 -5.39 9.00
C PHE A 161 -6.57 -5.79 9.20
N ILE A 162 -7.45 -4.81 9.23
CA ILE A 162 -8.89 -5.05 9.45
C ILE A 162 -9.69 -4.26 8.42
N ILE A 163 -10.61 -4.95 7.73
CA ILE A 163 -11.63 -4.35 6.87
C ILE A 163 -12.98 -4.59 7.52
N ILE A 164 -13.78 -3.55 7.63
CA ILE A 164 -15.14 -3.64 8.16
C ILE A 164 -16.09 -3.03 7.13
N LEU A 165 -17.07 -3.81 6.69
CA LEU A 165 -18.18 -3.30 5.89
C LEU A 165 -19.34 -2.95 6.82
N PHE A 166 -19.78 -1.70 6.75
CA PHE A 166 -21.02 -1.30 7.40
C PHE A 166 -22.18 -1.54 6.44
N PRO A 167 -23.27 -2.18 6.90
CA PRO A 167 -24.52 -2.21 6.16
C PRO A 167 -25.03 -0.76 6.03
N LEU A 168 -25.42 -0.38 4.83
CA LEU A 168 -26.13 0.88 4.55
C LEU A 168 -27.60 0.71 4.89
#